data_6d17a47d0f398faf8fcd2688862c1f76
#
_entry.id   6d17a47d0f398faf8fcd2688862c1f76
#
_cell.length_a   1.000
_cell.length_b   1.000
_cell.length_c   1.000
_cell.angle_alpha   90.00
_cell.angle_beta   90.00
_cell.angle_gamma   90.00
#
_symmetry.space_group_name_H-M   'P 1'
#
loop_
_entity.id
_entity.type
_entity.pdbx_description
1 polymer ?
#
loop_
_entity_poly.entity_id
_entity_poly.type
_entity_poly.pdbx_seq_one_letter_code
_entity_poly.pdbx_strand_id
1 'polypeptide(L)'
;MQKILLIEDDLIMGESICDRFAIEKIAFKWATSAEEALLFLSQQKFDCMVSDIRLPDMSGEDLYIKAQKAGLINYPAIFITGFGTQLQAERLLTLGASDYLIKPLDLEQLINKIKLLEMGENHPSISETFPTLGVSTAIQKLEKIALTLGTNWTSIMISGESGAGKEEFARLLHRQAHLEDGPFITVNCGAISETLIEAELFGYEKGSFTGAIKSHKGVFEQANHGTIFLDEIGELTLNAQVKLLRVLQEQFITRIGAEKPIKLNFRIITASNRDLREEVKCGNFREDLYYRINIIHLKIPPLRERPEDIDWLARLFIGRWNDAHPRSPRMLSEPTLNFLKEQQWRGNVRELKHAIERACLLAAHPFLRPGDFEISEQLIAHQIGQPTQDQIQLPFPIVRLADFTREQEKKYLSLVLNHFNGHVGQAASALGISRKTLWGKSKK
;
A
#
# COMPACT_ATOMS: atom_id res chain seq x y z
N MET A 1 9.82 13.45 -39.25
CA MET A 1 8.42 13.20 -38.84
C MET A 1 8.39 11.84 -38.18
N GLN A 2 8.11 11.78 -36.92
CA GLN A 2 8.05 10.54 -36.14
C GLN A 2 6.86 9.70 -36.61
N LYS A 3 7.06 8.40 -36.78
CA LYS A 3 6.02 7.45 -37.17
C LYS A 3 5.74 6.50 -36.03
N ILE A 4 4.55 6.59 -35.46
CA ILE A 4 4.15 5.83 -34.27
C ILE A 4 3.33 4.61 -34.65
N LEU A 5 3.60 3.47 -34.01
CA LEU A 5 2.70 2.33 -34.02
C LEU A 5 1.83 2.38 -32.75
N LEU A 6 0.54 2.66 -32.90
CA LEU A 6 -0.47 2.57 -31.85
C LEU A 6 -1.08 1.17 -31.87
N ILE A 7 -1.22 0.55 -30.69
CA ILE A 7 -1.85 -0.77 -30.51
C ILE A 7 -2.87 -0.65 -29.39
N GLU A 8 -4.14 -0.59 -29.73
CA GLU A 8 -5.27 -0.42 -28.81
C GLU A 8 -6.48 -1.12 -29.39
N ASP A 9 -7.11 -2.02 -28.66
CA ASP A 9 -8.29 -2.79 -29.10
C ASP A 9 -9.61 -2.08 -28.80
N ASP A 10 -9.61 -1.15 -27.84
CA ASP A 10 -10.76 -0.28 -27.58
C ASP A 10 -10.89 0.77 -28.68
N LEU A 11 -11.94 0.62 -29.52
CA LEU A 11 -12.17 1.50 -30.65
C LEU A 11 -12.35 2.96 -30.26
N ILE A 12 -13.05 3.24 -29.15
CA ILE A 12 -13.31 4.61 -28.69
C ILE A 12 -12.02 5.27 -28.24
N MET A 13 -11.21 4.55 -27.47
CA MET A 13 -9.91 5.05 -27.01
C MET A 13 -8.93 5.19 -28.17
N GLY A 14 -8.87 4.19 -29.04
CA GLY A 14 -8.02 4.21 -30.23
C GLY A 14 -8.33 5.40 -31.14
N GLU A 15 -9.61 5.66 -31.45
CA GLU A 15 -10.04 6.85 -32.23
C GLU A 15 -9.64 8.15 -31.53
N SER A 16 -9.85 8.27 -30.21
CA SER A 16 -9.48 9.47 -29.46
C SER A 16 -7.98 9.76 -29.51
N ILE A 17 -7.14 8.72 -29.44
CA ILE A 17 -5.68 8.85 -29.57
C ILE A 17 -5.30 9.24 -31.00
N CYS A 18 -5.91 8.61 -31.99
CA CYS A 18 -5.67 8.90 -33.41
C CYS A 18 -6.03 10.34 -33.77
N ASP A 19 -7.17 10.85 -33.29
CA ASP A 19 -7.59 12.23 -33.48
C ASP A 19 -6.59 13.21 -32.86
N ARG A 20 -6.10 12.89 -31.64
CA ARG A 20 -5.08 13.72 -31.02
C ARG A 20 -3.76 13.70 -31.79
N PHE A 21 -3.32 12.56 -32.30
CA PHE A 21 -2.14 12.46 -33.15
C PHE A 21 -2.28 13.27 -34.44
N ALA A 22 -3.47 13.26 -35.05
CA ALA A 22 -3.76 14.04 -36.24
C ALA A 22 -3.69 15.56 -35.99
N ILE A 23 -4.23 16.04 -34.83
CA ILE A 23 -4.12 17.45 -34.40
C ILE A 23 -2.65 17.86 -34.22
N GLU A 24 -1.84 17.02 -33.62
CA GLU A 24 -0.41 17.26 -33.38
C GLU A 24 0.48 17.01 -34.61
N LYS A 25 -0.11 16.59 -35.74
CA LYS A 25 0.57 16.25 -37.02
C LYS A 25 1.60 15.14 -36.87
N ILE A 26 1.35 14.19 -35.96
CA ILE A 26 2.17 13.01 -35.75
C ILE A 26 1.71 11.92 -36.73
N ALA A 27 2.66 11.34 -37.48
CA ALA A 27 2.34 10.21 -38.35
C ALA A 27 2.17 8.93 -37.53
N PHE A 28 1.09 8.19 -37.76
CA PHE A 28 0.82 6.97 -37.00
C PHE A 28 0.25 5.85 -37.87
N LYS A 29 0.30 4.65 -37.32
CA LYS A 29 -0.48 3.50 -37.80
C LYS A 29 -1.12 2.83 -36.59
N TRP A 30 -2.40 2.51 -36.67
CA TRP A 30 -3.16 1.90 -35.62
C TRP A 30 -3.43 0.43 -35.93
N ALA A 31 -3.14 -0.44 -34.95
CA ALA A 31 -3.44 -1.85 -34.91
C ALA A 31 -4.42 -2.13 -33.76
N THR A 32 -5.40 -2.99 -34.00
CA THR A 32 -6.40 -3.39 -32.98
C THR A 32 -6.07 -4.72 -32.29
N SER A 33 -4.98 -5.38 -32.73
CA SER A 33 -4.50 -6.64 -32.16
C SER A 33 -2.98 -6.76 -32.28
N ALA A 34 -2.40 -7.67 -31.50
CA ALA A 34 -0.97 -7.92 -31.54
C ALA A 34 -0.53 -8.60 -32.87
N GLU A 35 -1.37 -9.44 -33.47
CA GLU A 35 -1.09 -10.03 -34.77
C GLU A 35 -1.01 -8.97 -35.87
N GLU A 36 -1.93 -8.02 -35.88
CA GLU A 36 -1.91 -6.90 -36.82
C GLU A 36 -0.68 -6.01 -36.60
N ALA A 37 -0.32 -5.75 -35.36
CA ALA A 37 0.88 -5.00 -35.00
C ALA A 37 2.15 -5.70 -35.50
N LEU A 38 2.29 -7.01 -35.34
CA LEU A 38 3.43 -7.78 -35.86
C LEU A 38 3.50 -7.71 -37.38
N LEU A 39 2.37 -7.74 -38.08
CA LEU A 39 2.32 -7.57 -39.53
C LEU A 39 2.87 -6.19 -39.93
N PHE A 40 2.44 -5.12 -39.26
CA PHE A 40 2.94 -3.77 -39.54
C PHE A 40 4.44 -3.62 -39.21
N LEU A 41 4.91 -4.21 -38.10
CA LEU A 41 6.32 -4.24 -37.75
C LEU A 41 7.21 -4.96 -38.79
N SER A 42 6.67 -5.98 -39.48
CA SER A 42 7.39 -6.68 -40.52
C SER A 42 7.48 -5.91 -41.83
N GLN A 43 6.52 -4.99 -42.10
CA GLN A 43 6.40 -4.26 -43.36
C GLN A 43 7.11 -2.90 -43.35
N GLN A 44 7.24 -2.25 -42.20
CA GLN A 44 7.79 -0.91 -42.09
C GLN A 44 8.42 -0.65 -40.71
N LYS A 45 9.30 0.35 -40.65
CA LYS A 45 9.90 0.83 -39.41
C LYS A 45 9.05 1.91 -38.78
N PHE A 46 9.07 1.95 -37.44
CA PHE A 46 8.47 2.99 -36.63
C PHE A 46 9.56 3.63 -35.77
N ASP A 47 9.26 4.78 -35.18
CA ASP A 47 10.16 5.50 -34.29
C ASP A 47 9.76 5.35 -32.82
N CYS A 48 8.49 4.99 -32.57
CA CYS A 48 7.95 4.73 -31.23
C CYS A 48 6.77 3.75 -31.34
N MET A 49 6.61 2.92 -30.32
CA MET A 49 5.44 2.06 -30.12
C MET A 49 4.63 2.53 -28.91
N VAL A 50 3.33 2.64 -29.06
CA VAL A 50 2.36 2.89 -27.98
C VAL A 50 1.41 1.71 -27.95
N SER A 51 1.38 0.93 -26.88
CA SER A 51 0.61 -0.32 -26.81
C SER A 51 -0.18 -0.43 -25.55
N ASP A 52 -1.46 -0.84 -25.65
CA ASP A 52 -2.15 -1.42 -24.48
C ASP A 52 -1.45 -2.72 -24.06
N ILE A 53 -1.46 -2.98 -22.78
CA ILE A 53 -0.99 -4.25 -22.20
C ILE A 53 -1.99 -5.37 -22.47
N ARG A 54 -3.29 -5.08 -22.45
CA ARG A 54 -4.34 -6.07 -22.66
C ARG A 54 -4.84 -6.00 -24.08
N LEU A 55 -4.39 -6.91 -24.92
CA LEU A 55 -4.88 -7.09 -26.27
C LEU A 55 -5.67 -8.39 -26.37
N PRO A 56 -6.57 -8.54 -27.35
CA PRO A 56 -7.47 -9.69 -27.44
C PRO A 56 -6.77 -11.02 -27.74
N ASP A 57 -5.62 -10.99 -28.38
CA ASP A 57 -4.90 -12.16 -28.89
C ASP A 57 -3.64 -12.51 -28.07
N MET A 58 -2.92 -11.52 -27.52
CA MET A 58 -1.82 -11.73 -26.59
C MET A 58 -1.57 -10.47 -25.75
N SER A 59 -0.76 -10.56 -24.68
CA SER A 59 -0.41 -9.35 -23.93
C SER A 59 0.52 -8.44 -24.73
N GLY A 60 0.40 -7.11 -24.53
CA GLY A 60 1.32 -6.14 -25.12
C GLY A 60 2.78 -6.39 -24.70
N GLU A 61 3.00 -6.94 -23.49
CA GLU A 61 4.33 -7.36 -23.00
C GLU A 61 4.90 -8.50 -23.85
N ASP A 62 4.11 -9.54 -24.08
CA ASP A 62 4.53 -10.70 -24.88
C ASP A 62 4.77 -10.32 -26.34
N LEU A 63 3.94 -9.42 -26.88
CA LEU A 63 4.15 -8.83 -28.19
C LEU A 63 5.51 -8.12 -28.27
N TYR A 64 5.82 -7.26 -27.30
CA TYR A 64 7.09 -6.52 -27.25
C TYR A 64 8.30 -7.45 -27.17
N ILE A 65 8.27 -8.44 -26.26
CA ILE A 65 9.32 -9.46 -26.14
C ILE A 65 9.51 -10.23 -27.45
N LYS A 66 8.43 -10.64 -28.09
CA LYS A 66 8.46 -11.39 -29.35
C LYS A 66 9.04 -10.55 -30.50
N ALA A 67 8.61 -9.29 -30.59
CA ALA A 67 9.09 -8.37 -31.62
C ALA A 67 10.56 -7.98 -31.40
N GLN A 68 10.98 -7.81 -30.13
CA GLN A 68 12.38 -7.53 -29.77
C GLN A 68 13.29 -8.71 -30.09
N LYS A 69 12.88 -9.95 -29.75
CA LYS A 69 13.63 -11.18 -30.10
C LYS A 69 13.73 -11.39 -31.61
N ALA A 70 12.72 -10.95 -32.36
CA ALA A 70 12.73 -10.99 -33.82
C ALA A 70 13.54 -9.85 -34.46
N GLY A 71 14.09 -8.92 -33.69
CA GLY A 71 14.84 -7.74 -34.17
C GLY A 71 13.97 -6.71 -34.90
N LEU A 72 12.65 -6.74 -34.69
CA LEU A 72 11.69 -5.84 -35.32
C LEU A 72 11.56 -4.51 -34.59
N ILE A 73 11.92 -4.45 -33.31
CA ILE A 73 11.84 -3.27 -32.45
C ILE A 73 13.23 -3.01 -31.84
N ASN A 74 13.75 -1.80 -32.08
CA ASN A 74 14.98 -1.24 -31.47
C ASN A 74 14.78 0.24 -31.10
N TYR A 75 13.56 0.65 -30.87
CA TYR A 75 13.12 2.00 -30.59
C TYR A 75 12.20 2.04 -29.35
N PRO A 76 11.99 3.22 -28.76
CA PRO A 76 11.24 3.37 -27.52
C PRO A 76 9.80 2.83 -27.61
N ALA A 77 9.34 2.21 -26.54
CA ALA A 77 7.98 1.73 -26.38
C ALA A 77 7.32 2.34 -25.14
N ILE A 78 6.10 2.85 -25.28
CA ILE A 78 5.24 3.35 -24.22
C ILE A 78 4.07 2.37 -24.05
N PHE A 79 3.81 1.91 -22.84
CA PHE A 79 2.69 1.03 -22.58
C PHE A 79 1.53 1.78 -21.93
N ILE A 80 0.29 1.41 -22.29
CA ILE A 80 -0.94 1.89 -21.67
C ILE A 80 -1.50 0.76 -20.81
N THR A 81 -1.82 1.01 -19.54
CA THR A 81 -2.31 -0.01 -18.62
C THR A 81 -3.55 0.44 -17.87
N GLY A 82 -4.56 -0.43 -17.80
CA GLY A 82 -5.79 -0.18 -17.04
C GLY A 82 -5.65 -0.48 -15.54
N PHE A 83 -4.63 -1.26 -15.15
CA PHE A 83 -4.36 -1.64 -13.77
C PHE A 83 -2.84 -1.65 -13.55
N GLY A 84 -2.28 -0.48 -13.26
CA GLY A 84 -0.86 -0.37 -12.94
C GLY A 84 -0.58 -0.95 -11.56
N THR A 85 -0.21 -2.22 -11.46
CA THR A 85 0.55 -2.68 -10.30
C THR A 85 1.99 -2.23 -10.49
N GLN A 86 2.64 -1.77 -9.41
CA GLN A 86 4.06 -1.38 -9.42
C GLN A 86 4.95 -2.49 -10.02
N LEU A 87 4.61 -3.75 -9.76
CA LEU A 87 5.28 -4.93 -10.30
C LEU A 87 5.18 -5.03 -11.84
N GLN A 88 4.05 -4.68 -12.44
CA GLN A 88 3.92 -4.69 -13.91
C GLN A 88 4.72 -3.57 -14.55
N ALA A 89 4.72 -2.40 -13.94
CA ALA A 89 5.51 -1.27 -14.41
C ALA A 89 7.03 -1.53 -14.32
N GLU A 90 7.50 -2.05 -13.18
CA GLU A 90 8.89 -2.45 -12.98
C GLU A 90 9.30 -3.55 -13.99
N ARG A 91 8.41 -4.50 -14.26
CA ARG A 91 8.62 -5.55 -15.25
C ARG A 91 8.73 -4.98 -16.67
N LEU A 92 7.86 -4.06 -17.06
CA LEU A 92 7.91 -3.40 -18.38
C LEU A 92 9.20 -2.63 -18.59
N LEU A 93 9.63 -1.84 -17.59
CA LEU A 93 10.88 -1.11 -17.63
C LEU A 93 12.10 -2.05 -17.67
N THR A 94 12.07 -3.16 -16.91
CA THR A 94 13.11 -4.20 -16.95
C THR A 94 13.18 -4.90 -18.31
N LEU A 95 12.06 -5.00 -19.03
CA LEU A 95 11.99 -5.51 -20.39
C LEU A 95 12.48 -4.52 -21.44
N GLY A 96 12.83 -3.29 -21.06
CA GLY A 96 13.34 -2.25 -21.97
C GLY A 96 12.28 -1.31 -22.51
N ALA A 97 11.07 -1.28 -21.93
CA ALA A 97 10.09 -0.23 -22.23
C ALA A 97 10.65 1.13 -21.80
N SER A 98 10.37 2.16 -22.61
CA SER A 98 10.83 3.52 -22.31
C SER A 98 9.94 4.21 -21.30
N ASP A 99 8.64 3.88 -21.30
CA ASP A 99 7.67 4.46 -20.36
C ASP A 99 6.33 3.72 -20.39
N TYR A 100 5.42 4.11 -19.48
CA TYR A 100 4.04 3.61 -19.46
C TYR A 100 3.06 4.71 -19.00
N LEU A 101 1.77 4.54 -19.29
CA LEU A 101 0.67 5.42 -18.90
C LEU A 101 -0.49 4.59 -18.32
N ILE A 102 -1.21 5.17 -17.35
CA ILE A 102 -2.34 4.48 -16.68
C ILE A 102 -3.65 5.01 -17.23
N LYS A 103 -4.60 4.11 -17.47
CA LYS A 103 -5.99 4.48 -17.79
C LYS A 103 -6.70 4.97 -16.48
N PRO A 104 -7.46 6.07 -16.48
CA PRO A 104 -7.87 6.86 -17.65
C PRO A 104 -6.70 7.66 -18.25
N LEU A 105 -6.54 7.54 -19.58
CA LEU A 105 -5.41 8.10 -20.32
C LEU A 105 -5.52 9.62 -20.42
N ASP A 106 -4.50 10.33 -19.96
CA ASP A 106 -4.31 11.73 -20.27
C ASP A 106 -3.56 11.88 -21.62
N LEU A 107 -4.31 12.29 -22.64
CA LEU A 107 -3.77 12.45 -23.99
C LEU A 107 -2.66 13.51 -24.08
N GLU A 108 -2.70 14.51 -23.21
CA GLU A 108 -1.68 15.56 -23.17
C GLU A 108 -0.36 15.01 -22.62
N GLN A 109 -0.42 14.17 -21.61
CA GLN A 109 0.73 13.44 -21.09
C GLN A 109 1.33 12.50 -22.15
N LEU A 110 0.51 11.75 -22.90
CA LEU A 110 0.98 10.87 -23.95
C LEU A 110 1.75 11.65 -25.01
N ILE A 111 1.21 12.79 -25.49
CA ILE A 111 1.86 13.62 -26.50
C ILE A 111 3.19 14.19 -25.98
N ASN A 112 3.22 14.67 -24.74
CA ASN A 112 4.44 15.22 -24.13
C ASN A 112 5.54 14.16 -24.05
N LYS A 113 5.21 12.92 -23.66
CA LYS A 113 6.17 11.80 -23.61
C LYS A 113 6.73 11.47 -25.00
N ILE A 114 5.87 11.42 -26.01
CA ILE A 114 6.27 11.17 -27.39
C ILE A 114 7.23 12.26 -27.88
N LYS A 115 6.93 13.54 -27.62
CA LYS A 115 7.79 14.68 -28.00
C LYS A 115 9.15 14.67 -27.31
N LEU A 116 9.22 14.25 -26.06
CA LEU A 116 10.48 14.10 -25.33
C LEU A 116 11.38 13.02 -25.97
N LEU A 117 10.80 11.93 -26.46
CA LEU A 117 11.52 10.88 -27.17
C LEU A 117 12.10 11.35 -28.51
N GLU A 118 11.49 12.39 -29.16
CA GLU A 118 12.02 12.99 -30.41
C GLU A 118 13.32 13.79 -30.20
N MET A 119 13.47 14.43 -29.05
CA MET A 119 14.57 15.36 -28.82
C MET A 119 15.93 14.69 -28.59
N GLY A 120 15.98 13.35 -28.54
CA GLY A 120 17.24 12.59 -28.46
C GLY A 120 18.04 12.87 -27.19
N GLU A 121 17.48 13.58 -26.24
CA GLU A 121 18.07 13.77 -24.95
C GLU A 121 17.92 12.49 -24.16
N ASN A 122 19.03 11.73 -24.05
CA ASN A 122 19.24 10.80 -22.94
C ASN A 122 19.29 11.64 -21.66
N HIS A 123 18.20 12.32 -21.33
CA HIS A 123 17.98 12.66 -19.95
C HIS A 123 17.78 11.32 -19.22
N PRO A 124 18.46 11.12 -18.09
CA PRO A 124 18.06 10.06 -17.19
C PRO A 124 16.56 10.26 -17.04
N SER A 125 15.77 9.29 -17.50
CA SER A 125 14.33 9.31 -17.44
C SER A 125 13.97 9.91 -16.09
N ILE A 126 13.43 11.16 -16.12
CA ILE A 126 12.53 11.54 -15.06
C ILE A 126 11.37 10.56 -15.30
N SER A 127 11.55 9.37 -14.76
CA SER A 127 10.42 8.49 -14.53
C SER A 127 9.43 9.40 -13.81
N GLU A 128 8.36 9.82 -14.51
CA GLU A 128 7.14 10.10 -13.79
C GLU A 128 6.82 8.78 -13.13
N THR A 129 7.55 8.58 -12.05
CA THR A 129 7.40 7.49 -11.13
C THR A 129 5.92 7.43 -10.84
N PHE A 130 5.32 6.26 -10.98
CA PHE A 130 4.06 5.97 -10.29
C PHE A 130 4.17 6.65 -8.95
N PRO A 131 3.17 7.43 -8.53
CA PRO A 131 3.23 7.99 -7.21
C PRO A 131 3.49 6.83 -6.27
N THR A 132 4.70 6.73 -5.79
CA THR A 132 5.16 5.62 -4.94
C THR A 132 4.38 5.61 -3.63
N LEU A 133 3.84 6.75 -3.28
CA LEU A 133 3.20 7.00 -1.99
C LEU A 133 1.78 7.55 -2.10
N GLY A 134 1.41 8.14 -3.24
CA GLY A 134 0.08 8.68 -3.46
C GLY A 134 0.00 9.59 -4.69
N VAL A 135 -1.21 10.00 -5.03
CA VAL A 135 -1.52 10.88 -6.17
C VAL A 135 -1.80 12.33 -5.76
N SER A 136 -1.96 12.59 -4.46
CA SER A 136 -2.24 13.93 -3.94
C SER A 136 -1.09 14.89 -4.20
N THR A 137 -1.42 16.16 -4.40
CA THR A 137 -0.42 17.23 -4.62
C THR A 137 0.57 17.36 -3.46
N ALA A 138 0.15 17.02 -2.24
CA ALA A 138 1.00 17.05 -1.05
C ALA A 138 2.09 15.96 -1.13
N ILE A 139 1.72 14.74 -1.49
CA ILE A 139 2.66 13.63 -1.64
C ILE A 139 3.58 13.84 -2.84
N GLN A 140 3.06 14.28 -3.98
CA GLN A 140 3.87 14.59 -5.17
C GLN A 140 4.94 15.67 -4.89
N LYS A 141 4.62 16.68 -4.06
CA LYS A 141 5.62 17.67 -3.63
C LYS A 141 6.73 17.02 -2.79
N LEU A 142 6.38 16.12 -1.88
CA LEU A 142 7.36 15.38 -1.07
C LEU A 142 8.24 14.47 -1.94
N GLU A 143 7.67 13.80 -2.93
CA GLU A 143 8.41 12.98 -3.90
C GLU A 143 9.39 13.83 -4.74
N LYS A 144 8.97 14.99 -5.21
CA LYS A 144 9.88 15.93 -5.90
C LYS A 144 11.03 16.39 -5.01
N ILE A 145 10.77 16.67 -3.72
CA ILE A 145 11.82 16.98 -2.75
C ILE A 145 12.76 15.79 -2.57
N ALA A 146 12.23 14.57 -2.50
CA ALA A 146 13.04 13.37 -2.38
C ALA A 146 13.99 13.20 -3.57
N LEU A 147 13.52 13.46 -4.79
CA LEU A 147 14.34 13.48 -6.01
C LEU A 147 15.47 14.53 -5.93
N THR A 148 15.15 15.75 -5.45
CA THR A 148 16.13 16.84 -5.31
C THR A 148 17.22 16.50 -4.26
N LEU A 149 16.84 15.78 -3.21
CA LEU A 149 17.78 15.38 -2.15
C LEU A 149 18.77 14.29 -2.61
N GLY A 150 18.41 13.50 -3.60
CA GLY A 150 19.26 12.55 -4.32
C GLY A 150 20.41 11.97 -3.50
N THR A 151 21.64 12.13 -3.99
CA THR A 151 22.88 11.61 -3.40
C THR A 151 23.38 12.35 -2.16
N ASN A 152 22.69 13.41 -1.72
CA ASN A 152 23.09 14.15 -0.53
C ASN A 152 22.92 13.31 0.75
N TRP A 153 24.04 13.10 1.45
CA TRP A 153 24.09 12.31 2.70
C TRP A 153 23.64 13.11 3.95
N THR A 154 22.80 14.10 3.74
CA THR A 154 22.28 14.96 4.79
C THR A 154 21.28 14.18 5.65
N SER A 155 21.27 14.45 6.96
CA SER A 155 20.28 13.86 7.88
C SER A 155 18.89 14.37 7.55
N ILE A 156 17.92 13.45 7.45
CA ILE A 156 16.53 13.75 7.13
C ILE A 156 15.64 13.26 8.26
N MET A 157 14.76 14.15 8.72
CA MET A 157 13.73 13.83 9.70
C MET A 157 12.36 13.81 9.04
N ILE A 158 11.63 12.72 9.20
CA ILE A 158 10.28 12.54 8.69
C ILE A 158 9.31 12.60 9.88
N SER A 159 8.38 13.53 9.88
CA SER A 159 7.30 13.58 10.86
C SER A 159 5.96 13.19 10.24
N GLY A 160 5.06 12.64 11.03
CA GLY A 160 3.72 12.26 10.61
C GLY A 160 3.10 11.25 11.54
N GLU A 161 1.78 11.13 11.50
CA GLU A 161 1.03 10.20 12.33
C GLU A 161 1.46 8.74 12.12
N SER A 162 1.14 7.86 13.08
CA SER A 162 1.37 6.43 12.92
C SER A 162 0.62 5.89 11.69
N GLY A 163 1.28 5.04 10.90
CA GLY A 163 0.68 4.47 9.70
C GLY A 163 0.56 5.42 8.49
N ALA A 164 1.09 6.65 8.56
CA ALA A 164 0.99 7.62 7.46
C ALA A 164 1.88 7.30 6.24
N GLY A 165 2.83 6.35 6.36
CA GLY A 165 3.72 5.93 5.28
C GLY A 165 5.16 6.42 5.42
N LYS A 166 5.61 6.76 6.65
CA LYS A 166 6.97 7.25 6.91
C LYS A 166 8.07 6.29 6.45
N GLU A 167 7.91 4.99 6.66
CA GLU A 167 8.87 3.97 6.24
C GLU A 167 8.95 3.87 4.71
N GLU A 168 7.80 3.87 4.01
CA GLU A 168 7.79 3.84 2.55
C GLU A 168 8.47 5.07 1.95
N PHE A 169 8.27 6.24 2.59
CA PHE A 169 8.96 7.46 2.17
C PHE A 169 10.48 7.39 2.42
N ALA A 170 10.91 6.78 3.53
CA ALA A 170 12.32 6.54 3.79
C ALA A 170 12.95 5.58 2.77
N ARG A 171 12.21 4.55 2.34
CA ARG A 171 12.63 3.64 1.26
C ARG A 171 12.75 4.36 -0.08
N LEU A 172 11.82 5.28 -0.38
CA LEU A 172 11.92 6.14 -1.56
C LEU A 172 13.21 6.97 -1.54
N LEU A 173 13.49 7.66 -0.42
CA LEU A 173 14.71 8.45 -0.24
C LEU A 173 16.00 7.62 -0.39
N HIS A 174 15.99 6.37 0.04
CA HIS A 174 17.11 5.45 -0.11
C HIS A 174 17.34 5.11 -1.59
N ARG A 175 16.30 4.72 -2.32
CA ARG A 175 16.37 4.41 -3.77
C ARG A 175 16.87 5.61 -4.58
N GLN A 176 16.34 6.80 -4.31
CA GLN A 176 16.75 8.03 -5.01
C GLN A 176 18.20 8.44 -4.75
N ALA A 177 18.82 7.93 -3.70
CA ALA A 177 20.23 8.19 -3.40
C ALA A 177 21.20 7.35 -4.25
N HIS A 178 20.74 6.59 -5.24
CA HIS A 178 21.52 5.62 -6.01
C HIS A 178 22.32 4.64 -5.12
N LEU A 179 21.76 4.33 -3.94
CA LEU A 179 22.28 3.35 -3.00
C LEU A 179 21.60 1.99 -3.17
N GLU A 180 21.10 1.69 -4.37
CA GLU A 180 20.37 0.45 -4.66
C GLU A 180 21.16 -0.80 -4.27
N ASP A 181 22.48 -0.76 -4.35
CA ASP A 181 23.38 -1.83 -3.89
C ASP A 181 23.73 -1.74 -2.39
N GLY A 182 23.34 -0.67 -1.70
CA GLY A 182 23.61 -0.46 -0.28
C GLY A 182 22.51 -1.01 0.62
N PRO A 183 22.83 -1.41 1.85
CA PRO A 183 21.84 -1.91 2.78
C PRO A 183 20.87 -0.79 3.22
N PHE A 184 19.55 -1.12 3.28
CA PHE A 184 18.55 -0.30 3.94
C PHE A 184 18.13 -0.99 5.24
N ILE A 185 18.63 -0.49 6.36
CA ILE A 185 18.40 -1.11 7.68
C ILE A 185 17.37 -0.29 8.45
N THR A 186 16.29 -0.94 8.87
CA THR A 186 15.21 -0.31 9.62
C THR A 186 15.22 -0.73 11.08
N VAL A 187 15.03 0.22 11.98
CA VAL A 187 14.88 -0.02 13.41
C VAL A 187 13.69 0.77 13.92
N ASN A 188 12.75 0.09 14.56
CA ASN A 188 11.72 0.76 15.36
C ASN A 188 12.21 0.87 16.81
N CYS A 189 12.53 2.10 17.24
CA CYS A 189 13.06 2.37 18.57
C CYS A 189 12.05 2.11 19.69
N GLY A 190 10.75 2.17 19.41
CA GLY A 190 9.70 1.87 20.38
C GLY A 190 9.40 0.38 20.55
N ALA A 191 9.82 -0.46 19.59
CA ALA A 191 9.56 -1.91 19.63
C ALA A 191 10.62 -2.69 20.44
N ILE A 192 11.77 -2.08 20.76
CA ILE A 192 12.89 -2.71 21.44
C ILE A 192 12.91 -2.24 22.90
N SER A 193 13.11 -3.17 23.85
CA SER A 193 13.21 -2.80 25.25
C SER A 193 14.40 -1.87 25.51
N GLU A 194 14.27 -0.95 26.46
CA GLU A 194 15.32 0.02 26.83
C GLU A 194 16.67 -0.65 27.12
N THR A 195 16.66 -1.83 27.69
CA THR A 195 17.87 -2.60 28.04
C THR A 195 18.58 -3.20 26.83
N LEU A 196 17.88 -3.43 25.73
CA LEU A 196 18.42 -4.06 24.53
C LEU A 196 18.69 -3.06 23.39
N ILE A 197 18.07 -1.89 23.42
CA ILE A 197 18.19 -0.92 22.32
C ILE A 197 19.64 -0.52 22.03
N GLU A 198 20.46 -0.36 23.09
CA GLU A 198 21.87 -0.04 22.92
C GLU A 198 22.64 -1.21 22.30
N ALA A 199 22.36 -2.45 22.70
CA ALA A 199 22.98 -3.64 22.17
C ALA A 199 22.60 -3.86 20.70
N GLU A 200 21.36 -3.60 20.32
CA GLU A 200 20.91 -3.67 18.94
C GLU A 200 21.51 -2.57 18.06
N LEU A 201 21.53 -1.33 18.54
CA LEU A 201 22.05 -0.20 17.75
C LEU A 201 23.57 -0.29 17.55
N PHE A 202 24.33 -0.51 18.65
CA PHE A 202 25.78 -0.39 18.64
C PHE A 202 26.53 -1.73 18.57
N GLY A 203 25.84 -2.86 18.82
CA GLY A 203 26.43 -4.19 18.89
C GLY A 203 27.20 -4.46 20.18
N TYR A 204 27.63 -5.68 20.37
CA TYR A 204 28.33 -6.11 21.57
C TYR A 204 29.35 -7.23 21.29
N GLU A 205 30.37 -7.31 22.12
CA GLU A 205 31.33 -8.40 22.14
C GLU A 205 30.89 -9.52 23.10
N LYS A 206 31.40 -10.73 22.85
CA LYS A 206 31.16 -11.89 23.69
C LYS A 206 31.58 -11.58 25.14
N GLY A 207 30.71 -11.81 26.10
CA GLY A 207 30.97 -11.64 27.55
C GLY A 207 30.76 -10.20 28.04
N SER A 208 30.29 -9.26 27.24
CA SER A 208 30.07 -7.87 27.64
C SER A 208 28.92 -7.68 28.65
N PHE A 209 27.99 -8.62 28.73
CA PHE A 209 26.91 -8.68 29.73
C PHE A 209 26.41 -10.11 29.91
N THR A 210 25.60 -10.34 30.96
CA THR A 210 25.00 -11.66 31.23
C THR A 210 24.07 -12.05 30.09
N GLY A 211 24.47 -13.09 29.31
CA GLY A 211 23.73 -13.53 28.12
C GLY A 211 24.45 -13.25 26.79
N ALA A 212 25.53 -12.49 26.77
CA ALA A 212 26.35 -12.26 25.57
C ALA A 212 27.22 -13.47 25.21
N ILE A 213 26.62 -14.55 24.71
CA ILE A 213 27.28 -15.81 24.38
C ILE A 213 28.16 -15.68 23.12
N LYS A 214 27.74 -14.85 22.17
CA LYS A 214 28.45 -14.54 20.90
C LYS A 214 28.53 -13.03 20.71
N SER A 215 29.49 -12.56 19.91
CA SER A 215 29.49 -11.17 19.47
C SER A 215 28.33 -10.90 18.48
N HIS A 216 27.79 -9.69 18.51
CA HIS A 216 26.70 -9.24 17.64
C HIS A 216 27.06 -7.91 16.98
N LYS A 217 26.86 -7.83 15.66
CA LYS A 217 27.03 -6.59 14.90
C LYS A 217 25.81 -5.71 15.09
N GLY A 218 26.01 -4.50 15.58
CA GLY A 218 24.94 -3.52 15.73
C GLY A 218 24.39 -3.04 14.38
N VAL A 219 23.22 -2.44 14.43
CA VAL A 219 22.49 -1.93 13.26
C VAL A 219 23.30 -0.88 12.49
N PHE A 220 24.05 -0.02 13.19
CA PHE A 220 24.92 0.95 12.56
C PHE A 220 26.03 0.29 11.73
N GLU A 221 26.60 -0.81 12.22
CA GLU A 221 27.62 -1.56 11.49
C GLU A 221 27.00 -2.28 10.26
N GLN A 222 25.77 -2.78 10.41
CA GLN A 222 25.04 -3.41 9.31
C GLN A 222 24.64 -2.41 8.22
N ALA A 223 24.36 -1.14 8.59
CA ALA A 223 23.99 -0.07 7.66
C ALA A 223 25.19 0.60 6.98
N ASN A 224 26.40 0.11 7.22
CA ASN A 224 27.61 0.71 6.63
C ASN A 224 27.54 0.70 5.10
N HIS A 225 27.88 1.82 4.46
CA HIS A 225 27.73 2.11 3.04
C HIS A 225 26.28 2.09 2.51
N GLY A 226 25.31 2.23 3.40
CA GLY A 226 23.88 2.24 3.08
C GLY A 226 23.10 3.32 3.84
N THR A 227 21.87 3.02 4.14
CA THR A 227 20.95 3.90 4.88
C THR A 227 20.46 3.22 6.13
N ILE A 228 20.51 3.92 7.26
CA ILE A 228 19.82 3.55 8.49
C ILE A 228 18.54 4.38 8.61
N PHE A 229 17.42 3.70 8.86
CA PHE A 229 16.14 4.31 9.15
C PHE A 229 15.74 4.02 10.61
N LEU A 230 15.70 5.06 11.43
CA LEU A 230 15.27 4.98 12.84
C LEU A 230 13.84 5.49 12.95
N ASP A 231 12.89 4.56 13.09
CA ASP A 231 11.49 4.92 13.33
C ASP A 231 11.24 5.11 14.83
N GLU A 232 10.28 5.99 15.16
CA GLU A 232 9.92 6.35 16.54
C GLU A 232 11.13 6.80 17.38
N ILE A 233 11.99 7.66 16.79
CA ILE A 233 13.25 8.12 17.44
C ILE A 233 13.01 8.81 18.80
N GLY A 234 11.81 9.38 19.01
CA GLY A 234 11.41 9.99 20.27
C GLY A 234 11.28 9.02 21.46
N GLU A 235 11.30 7.70 21.17
CA GLU A 235 11.24 6.66 22.22
C GLU A 235 12.63 6.28 22.77
N LEU A 236 13.72 6.83 22.19
CA LEU A 236 15.06 6.56 22.68
C LEU A 236 15.29 7.13 24.07
N THR A 237 15.91 6.35 24.96
CA THR A 237 16.37 6.84 26.26
C THR A 237 17.44 7.92 26.09
N LEU A 238 17.57 8.82 27.07
CA LEU A 238 18.58 9.88 27.05
C LEU A 238 20.00 9.33 26.88
N ASN A 239 20.31 8.17 27.46
CA ASN A 239 21.61 7.51 27.31
C ASN A 239 21.85 7.05 25.86
N ALA A 240 20.86 6.45 25.23
CA ALA A 240 20.94 6.04 23.80
C ALA A 240 21.08 7.28 22.90
N GLN A 241 20.40 8.37 23.21
CA GLN A 241 20.51 9.64 22.48
C GLN A 241 21.94 10.21 22.54
N VAL A 242 22.63 10.15 23.69
CA VAL A 242 24.03 10.58 23.83
C VAL A 242 24.96 9.77 22.93
N LYS A 243 24.78 8.44 22.92
CA LYS A 243 25.60 7.56 22.08
C LYS A 243 25.32 7.78 20.59
N LEU A 244 24.04 7.94 20.24
CA LEU A 244 23.64 8.25 18.86
C LEU A 244 24.28 9.55 18.38
N LEU A 245 24.25 10.59 19.20
CA LEU A 245 24.87 11.87 18.86
C LEU A 245 26.37 11.72 18.56
N ARG A 246 27.10 10.95 19.36
CA ARG A 246 28.52 10.67 19.12
C ARG A 246 28.74 9.97 17.79
N VAL A 247 27.95 8.95 17.47
CA VAL A 247 28.05 8.23 16.18
C VAL A 247 27.80 9.17 15.01
N LEU A 248 26.83 10.08 15.12
CA LEU A 248 26.52 11.05 14.06
C LEU A 248 27.59 12.14 13.88
N GLN A 249 28.33 12.47 14.95
CA GLN A 249 29.40 13.47 14.91
C GLN A 249 30.71 12.90 14.44
N GLU A 250 31.09 11.73 14.96
CA GLU A 250 32.41 11.14 14.77
C GLU A 250 32.46 10.12 13.65
N GLN A 251 31.30 9.58 13.24
CA GLN A 251 31.19 8.48 12.26
C GLN A 251 31.94 7.22 12.69
N PHE A 252 32.05 6.97 13.99
CA PHE A 252 32.61 5.78 14.60
C PHE A 252 31.63 5.17 15.59
N ILE A 253 31.63 3.85 15.69
CA ILE A 253 31.00 3.13 16.79
C ILE A 253 32.04 2.31 17.55
N THR A 254 31.73 2.07 18.83
CA THR A 254 32.44 1.07 19.64
C THR A 254 31.39 0.10 20.16
N ARG A 255 31.56 -1.21 19.86
CA ARG A 255 30.66 -2.24 20.40
C ARG A 255 30.73 -2.25 21.94
N ILE A 256 29.64 -2.63 22.58
CA ILE A 256 29.63 -2.79 24.03
C ILE A 256 30.66 -3.85 24.42
N GLY A 257 31.59 -3.47 25.31
CA GLY A 257 32.70 -4.34 25.73
C GLY A 257 33.89 -4.39 24.78
N ALA A 258 33.91 -3.62 23.69
CA ALA A 258 35.06 -3.48 22.80
C ALA A 258 35.87 -2.20 23.10
N GLU A 259 37.16 -2.22 22.78
CA GLU A 259 38.06 -1.04 22.88
C GLU A 259 38.28 -0.37 21.54
N LYS A 260 38.12 -1.11 20.42
CA LYS A 260 38.43 -0.59 19.09
C LYS A 260 37.23 0.07 18.43
N PRO A 261 37.37 1.34 18.02
CA PRO A 261 36.32 2.01 17.23
C PRO A 261 36.28 1.45 15.80
N ILE A 262 35.07 1.39 15.25
CA ILE A 262 34.77 0.97 13.88
C ILE A 262 34.31 2.21 13.12
N LYS A 263 35.02 2.57 12.04
CA LYS A 263 34.62 3.69 11.18
C LYS A 263 33.44 3.29 10.31
N LEU A 264 32.47 4.17 10.22
CA LEU A 264 31.24 3.96 9.45
C LEU A 264 31.06 5.07 8.42
N ASN A 265 30.37 4.73 7.35
CA ASN A 265 29.89 5.66 6.35
C ASN A 265 28.45 5.30 6.01
N PHE A 266 27.47 6.05 6.48
CA PHE A 266 26.05 5.75 6.33
C PHE A 266 25.23 7.03 6.22
N ARG A 267 24.07 6.93 5.57
CA ARG A 267 23.02 7.95 5.57
C ARG A 267 22.05 7.67 6.70
N ILE A 268 21.62 8.71 7.42
CA ILE A 268 20.58 8.56 8.45
C ILE A 268 19.28 9.21 8.00
N ILE A 269 18.19 8.47 8.18
CA ILE A 269 16.81 8.95 8.07
C ILE A 269 16.13 8.62 9.41
N THR A 270 15.49 9.59 10.02
CA THR A 270 14.77 9.40 11.28
C THR A 270 13.30 9.69 11.11
N ALA A 271 12.45 9.03 11.89
CA ALA A 271 11.03 9.30 11.88
C ALA A 271 10.45 9.43 13.29
N SER A 272 9.43 10.26 13.44
CA SER A 272 8.70 10.44 14.69
C SER A 272 7.22 10.73 14.41
N ASN A 273 6.35 10.20 15.25
CA ASN A 273 4.94 10.57 15.36
C ASN A 273 4.71 11.64 16.43
N ARG A 274 5.71 11.89 17.32
CA ARG A 274 5.70 12.94 18.34
C ARG A 274 6.33 14.23 17.81
N ASP A 275 5.93 15.36 18.37
CA ASP A 275 6.65 16.63 18.16
C ASP A 275 7.93 16.65 18.99
N LEU A 276 9.07 16.37 18.33
CA LEU A 276 10.37 16.35 19.02
C LEU A 276 10.76 17.71 19.60
N ARG A 277 10.20 18.84 19.11
CA ARG A 277 10.45 20.15 19.73
C ARG A 277 9.82 20.25 21.11
N GLU A 278 8.61 19.70 21.26
CA GLU A 278 7.97 19.64 22.58
C GLU A 278 8.69 18.66 23.49
N GLU A 279 9.15 17.51 22.98
CA GLU A 279 9.96 16.55 23.76
C GLU A 279 11.28 17.16 24.25
N VAL A 280 11.91 18.05 23.46
CA VAL A 280 13.09 18.82 23.88
C VAL A 280 12.74 19.75 25.05
N LYS A 281 11.62 20.51 24.98
CA LYS A 281 11.18 21.39 26.06
C LYS A 281 10.85 20.64 27.33
N CYS A 282 10.30 19.43 27.21
CA CYS A 282 10.00 18.56 28.34
C CYS A 282 11.24 17.85 28.91
N GLY A 283 12.39 17.96 28.26
CA GLY A 283 13.64 17.29 28.69
C GLY A 283 13.72 15.81 28.34
N ASN A 284 12.78 15.28 27.57
CA ASN A 284 12.75 13.88 27.12
C ASN A 284 13.64 13.63 25.90
N PHE A 285 13.96 14.70 25.16
CA PHE A 285 14.83 14.62 23.99
C PHE A 285 15.92 15.69 24.08
N ARG A 286 17.15 15.33 23.69
CA ARG A 286 18.27 16.27 23.75
C ARG A 286 18.21 17.28 22.60
N GLU A 287 18.44 18.54 22.91
CA GLU A 287 18.44 19.63 21.92
C GLU A 287 19.58 19.48 20.89
N ASP A 288 20.77 19.08 21.34
CA ASP A 288 21.93 18.87 20.45
C ASP A 288 21.70 17.76 19.43
N LEU A 289 21.07 16.65 19.81
CA LEU A 289 20.69 15.57 18.92
C LEU A 289 19.58 16.04 17.95
N TYR A 290 18.58 16.76 18.46
CA TYR A 290 17.49 17.28 17.62
C TYR A 290 18.05 18.10 16.45
N TYR A 291 18.94 19.07 16.67
CA TYR A 291 19.53 19.85 15.59
C TYR A 291 20.42 19.03 14.65
N ARG A 292 21.01 17.95 15.14
CA ARG A 292 21.87 17.09 14.30
C ARG A 292 21.07 16.19 13.35
N ILE A 293 19.90 15.71 13.76
CA ILE A 293 19.04 14.85 12.92
C ILE A 293 18.05 15.64 12.07
N ASN A 294 17.68 16.84 12.48
CA ASN A 294 16.67 17.68 11.84
C ASN A 294 17.29 18.75 10.93
N ILE A 295 18.19 18.34 10.03
CA ILE A 295 18.74 19.25 9.01
C ILE A 295 17.70 19.50 7.92
N ILE A 296 17.03 18.46 7.46
CA ILE A 296 15.89 18.54 6.55
C ILE A 296 14.69 17.90 7.22
N HIS A 297 13.61 18.66 7.35
CA HIS A 297 12.36 18.21 7.95
C HIS A 297 11.29 18.02 6.87
N LEU A 298 10.77 16.81 6.78
CA LEU A 298 9.69 16.44 5.86
C LEU A 298 8.48 15.98 6.66
N LYS A 299 7.33 16.60 6.44
CA LYS A 299 6.08 16.25 7.14
C LYS A 299 5.13 15.52 6.19
N ILE A 300 4.81 14.29 6.51
CA ILE A 300 3.80 13.51 5.78
C ILE A 300 2.43 13.85 6.36
N PRO A 301 1.48 14.37 5.55
CA PRO A 301 0.14 14.67 6.02
C PRO A 301 -0.62 13.39 6.35
N PRO A 302 -1.56 13.42 7.31
CA PRO A 302 -2.43 12.28 7.59
C PRO A 302 -3.35 11.99 6.40
N LEU A 303 -3.81 10.75 6.31
CA LEU A 303 -4.56 10.27 5.14
C LEU A 303 -5.88 11.04 4.91
N ARG A 304 -6.54 11.49 5.98
CA ARG A 304 -7.75 12.34 5.93
C ARG A 304 -7.54 13.69 5.25
N GLU A 305 -6.31 14.20 5.18
CA GLU A 305 -5.96 15.46 4.50
C GLU A 305 -5.58 15.25 3.02
N ARG A 306 -5.65 14.00 2.53
CA ARG A 306 -5.32 13.63 1.14
C ARG A 306 -6.31 12.59 0.59
N PRO A 307 -7.59 12.96 0.43
CA PRO A 307 -8.66 12.03 0.04
C PRO A 307 -8.46 11.40 -1.35
N GLU A 308 -7.71 12.05 -2.25
CA GLU A 308 -7.34 11.50 -3.55
C GLU A 308 -6.48 10.24 -3.41
N ASP A 309 -5.63 10.19 -2.38
CA ASP A 309 -4.79 9.03 -2.11
C ASP A 309 -5.60 7.85 -1.56
N ILE A 310 -6.76 8.09 -0.93
CA ILE A 310 -7.63 7.01 -0.42
C ILE A 310 -8.14 6.15 -1.58
N ASP A 311 -8.64 6.76 -2.64
CA ASP A 311 -9.11 6.05 -3.84
C ASP A 311 -7.98 5.24 -4.47
N TRP A 312 -6.85 5.90 -4.70
CA TRP A 312 -5.68 5.29 -5.31
C TRP A 312 -5.15 4.11 -4.47
N LEU A 313 -4.97 4.30 -3.15
CA LEU A 313 -4.52 3.25 -2.22
C LEU A 313 -5.52 2.09 -2.15
N ALA A 314 -6.82 2.39 -2.11
CA ALA A 314 -7.85 1.36 -2.06
C ALA A 314 -7.78 0.46 -3.31
N ARG A 315 -7.66 1.05 -4.49
CA ARG A 315 -7.50 0.31 -5.75
C ARG A 315 -6.18 -0.49 -5.76
N LEU A 316 -5.10 0.09 -5.26
CA LEU A 316 -3.80 -0.59 -5.15
C LEU A 316 -3.89 -1.82 -4.24
N PHE A 317 -4.52 -1.71 -3.08
CA PHE A 317 -4.65 -2.84 -2.14
C PHE A 317 -5.57 -3.94 -2.68
N ILE A 318 -6.67 -3.59 -3.35
CA ILE A 318 -7.52 -4.54 -4.05
C ILE A 318 -6.78 -5.24 -5.19
N GLY A 319 -5.98 -4.49 -5.98
CA GLY A 319 -5.14 -5.08 -7.01
C GLY A 319 -4.20 -6.15 -6.45
N ARG A 320 -3.45 -5.79 -5.39
CA ARG A 320 -2.56 -6.74 -4.69
C ARG A 320 -3.30 -7.96 -4.12
N TRP A 321 -4.51 -7.75 -3.60
CA TRP A 321 -5.36 -8.85 -3.16
C TRP A 321 -5.72 -9.77 -4.32
N ASN A 322 -6.15 -9.23 -5.45
CA ASN A 322 -6.57 -9.99 -6.63
C ASN A 322 -5.41 -10.77 -7.25
N ASP A 323 -4.20 -10.18 -7.27
CA ASP A 323 -3.00 -10.87 -7.72
C ASP A 323 -2.67 -12.10 -6.86
N ALA A 324 -2.86 -11.97 -5.54
CA ALA A 324 -2.66 -13.08 -4.59
C ALA A 324 -3.82 -14.10 -4.59
N HIS A 325 -5.04 -13.68 -5.01
CA HIS A 325 -6.24 -14.49 -4.97
C HIS A 325 -6.99 -14.50 -6.31
N PRO A 326 -6.41 -14.99 -7.41
CA PRO A 326 -7.01 -14.91 -8.76
C PRO A 326 -8.34 -15.68 -8.90
N ARG A 327 -8.61 -16.64 -8.00
CA ARG A 327 -9.87 -17.41 -8.00
C ARG A 327 -11.03 -16.70 -7.30
N SER A 328 -10.76 -15.64 -6.53
CA SER A 328 -11.78 -14.87 -5.80
C SER A 328 -11.49 -13.37 -5.88
N PRO A 329 -11.52 -12.77 -7.08
CA PRO A 329 -11.23 -11.36 -7.26
C PRO A 329 -12.26 -10.48 -6.55
N ARG A 330 -11.81 -9.33 -6.08
CA ARG A 330 -12.64 -8.32 -5.41
C ARG A 330 -12.64 -7.02 -6.21
N MET A 331 -13.76 -6.31 -6.13
CA MET A 331 -13.94 -5.02 -6.80
C MET A 331 -14.56 -4.02 -5.84
N LEU A 332 -14.17 -2.75 -6.00
CA LEU A 332 -14.77 -1.64 -5.27
C LEU A 332 -15.88 -1.01 -6.11
N SER A 333 -17.01 -0.72 -5.48
CA SER A 333 -18.05 0.09 -6.09
C SER A 333 -17.83 1.58 -5.80
N GLU A 334 -18.35 2.47 -6.65
CA GLU A 334 -18.26 3.92 -6.42
C GLU A 334 -18.86 4.35 -5.07
N PRO A 335 -20.02 3.81 -4.61
CA PRO A 335 -20.51 4.09 -3.26
C PRO A 335 -19.51 3.70 -2.16
N THR A 336 -18.79 2.60 -2.33
CA THR A 336 -17.76 2.15 -1.38
C THR A 336 -16.57 3.08 -1.36
N LEU A 337 -16.10 3.54 -2.51
CA LEU A 337 -15.00 4.52 -2.60
C LEU A 337 -15.36 5.82 -1.90
N ASN A 338 -16.58 6.33 -2.10
CA ASN A 338 -17.07 7.53 -1.43
C ASN A 338 -17.13 7.32 0.09
N PHE A 339 -17.66 6.18 0.54
CA PHE A 339 -17.65 5.81 1.96
C PHE A 339 -16.24 5.82 2.54
N LEU A 340 -15.24 5.22 1.87
CA LEU A 340 -13.86 5.20 2.33
C LEU A 340 -13.25 6.60 2.43
N LYS A 341 -13.58 7.52 1.50
CA LYS A 341 -13.11 8.91 1.52
C LYS A 341 -13.65 9.73 2.69
N GLU A 342 -14.83 9.38 3.20
CA GLU A 342 -15.49 10.06 4.33
C GLU A 342 -14.94 9.62 5.69
N GLN A 343 -14.19 8.51 5.75
CA GLN A 343 -13.66 7.98 7.01
C GLN A 343 -12.46 8.79 7.51
N GLN A 344 -12.30 8.84 8.83
CA GLN A 344 -11.23 9.62 9.48
C GLN A 344 -9.84 8.98 9.40
N TRP A 345 -9.76 7.67 9.22
CA TRP A 345 -8.52 6.91 9.11
C TRP A 345 -7.47 7.32 10.14
N ARG A 346 -7.78 7.22 11.44
CA ARG A 346 -6.84 7.59 12.52
C ARG A 346 -5.54 6.79 12.48
N GLY A 347 -5.60 5.53 12.05
CA GLY A 347 -4.43 4.68 11.77
C GLY A 347 -3.90 4.82 10.34
N ASN A 348 -4.38 5.83 9.58
CA ASN A 348 -3.89 6.21 8.26
C ASN A 348 -3.88 5.06 7.24
N VAL A 349 -2.83 4.95 6.44
CA VAL A 349 -2.68 3.93 5.38
C VAL A 349 -2.68 2.51 5.95
N ARG A 350 -2.14 2.32 7.16
CA ARG A 350 -2.14 1.00 7.84
C ARG A 350 -3.56 0.55 8.17
N GLU A 351 -4.39 1.44 8.68
CA GLU A 351 -5.80 1.16 8.98
C GLU A 351 -6.60 0.87 7.70
N LEU A 352 -6.47 1.72 6.68
CA LEU A 352 -7.11 1.53 5.39
C LEU A 352 -6.75 0.17 4.77
N LYS A 353 -5.47 -0.19 4.77
CA LYS A 353 -5.00 -1.48 4.27
C LYS A 353 -5.66 -2.65 5.00
N HIS A 354 -5.63 -2.64 6.33
CA HIS A 354 -6.25 -3.70 7.13
C HIS A 354 -7.78 -3.75 6.96
N ALA A 355 -8.44 -2.60 6.81
CA ALA A 355 -9.88 -2.55 6.56
C ALA A 355 -10.24 -3.21 5.23
N ILE A 356 -9.48 -2.93 4.17
CA ILE A 356 -9.66 -3.54 2.84
C ILE A 356 -9.37 -5.04 2.89
N GLU A 357 -8.26 -5.46 3.49
CA GLU A 357 -7.91 -6.88 3.62
C GLU A 357 -9.01 -7.66 4.36
N ARG A 358 -9.54 -7.11 5.47
CA ARG A 358 -10.66 -7.72 6.20
C ARG A 358 -11.93 -7.78 5.37
N ALA A 359 -12.29 -6.69 4.68
CA ALA A 359 -13.46 -6.68 3.81
C ALA A 359 -13.32 -7.73 2.69
N CYS A 360 -12.14 -7.87 2.10
CA CYS A 360 -11.86 -8.90 1.09
C CYS A 360 -12.02 -10.33 1.61
N LEU A 361 -11.61 -10.58 2.86
CA LEU A 361 -11.73 -11.88 3.51
C LEU A 361 -13.18 -12.23 3.85
N LEU A 362 -13.94 -11.26 4.38
CA LEU A 362 -15.25 -11.50 4.96
C LEU A 362 -16.41 -11.34 3.97
N ALA A 363 -16.24 -10.57 2.89
CA ALA A 363 -17.28 -10.31 1.92
C ALA A 363 -17.74 -11.60 1.21
N ALA A 364 -19.05 -11.83 1.20
CA ALA A 364 -19.67 -12.96 0.50
C ALA A 364 -19.75 -12.76 -1.03
N HIS A 365 -19.56 -11.51 -1.51
CA HIS A 365 -19.73 -11.14 -2.91
C HIS A 365 -18.42 -10.55 -3.48
N PRO A 366 -18.19 -10.62 -4.82
CA PRO A 366 -17.03 -10.00 -5.44
C PRO A 366 -16.99 -8.48 -5.30
N PHE A 367 -18.14 -7.82 -5.25
CA PHE A 367 -18.25 -6.37 -5.08
C PHE A 367 -18.30 -6.02 -3.59
N LEU A 368 -17.26 -5.33 -3.12
CA LEU A 368 -17.23 -4.81 -1.75
C LEU A 368 -18.21 -3.65 -1.61
N ARG A 369 -19.00 -3.67 -0.52
CA ARG A 369 -20.02 -2.68 -0.18
C ARG A 369 -19.60 -1.93 1.09
N PRO A 370 -20.12 -0.72 1.38
CA PRO A 370 -19.85 -0.01 2.62
C PRO A 370 -20.06 -0.87 3.87
N GLY A 371 -21.15 -1.66 3.92
CA GLY A 371 -21.43 -2.56 5.04
C GLY A 371 -20.38 -3.64 5.31
N ASP A 372 -19.57 -4.04 4.33
CA ASP A 372 -18.49 -5.02 4.53
C ASP A 372 -17.35 -4.43 5.39
N PHE A 373 -17.24 -3.12 5.46
CA PHE A 373 -16.27 -2.39 6.29
C PHE A 373 -16.80 -2.14 7.70
N GLU A 374 -18.12 -1.89 7.87
CA GLU A 374 -18.78 -1.66 9.16
C GLU A 374 -18.83 -2.92 10.04
N ILE A 375 -19.09 -4.09 9.46
CA ILE A 375 -19.13 -5.38 10.19
C ILE A 375 -17.78 -5.63 10.89
N SER A 376 -16.68 -5.19 10.31
CA SER A 376 -15.34 -5.36 10.88
C SER A 376 -15.10 -4.52 12.14
N GLU A 377 -15.68 -3.34 12.27
CA GLU A 377 -15.59 -2.50 13.47
C GLU A 377 -16.40 -3.07 14.63
N GLN A 378 -17.59 -3.57 14.37
CA GLN A 378 -18.45 -4.17 15.39
C GLN A 378 -17.85 -5.45 15.98
N LEU A 379 -17.21 -6.29 15.16
CA LEU A 379 -16.54 -7.50 15.63
C LEU A 379 -15.30 -7.19 16.49
N ILE A 380 -14.57 -6.12 16.17
CA ILE A 380 -13.40 -5.67 16.95
C ILE A 380 -13.82 -4.99 18.25
N ALA A 381 -14.86 -4.17 18.23
CA ALA A 381 -15.41 -3.53 19.43
C ALA A 381 -15.87 -4.59 20.46
N HIS A 382 -16.34 -5.75 19.99
CA HIS A 382 -16.70 -6.88 20.86
C HIS A 382 -15.48 -7.68 21.38
N GLN A 383 -14.34 -7.64 20.70
CA GLN A 383 -13.14 -8.39 21.11
C GLN A 383 -12.13 -7.56 21.94
N ILE A 384 -12.15 -6.23 21.86
CA ILE A 384 -11.23 -5.34 22.59
C ILE A 384 -11.88 -4.72 23.83
N GLY A 385 -13.17 -4.99 24.05
CA GLY A 385 -13.84 -4.63 25.30
C GLY A 385 -13.10 -5.26 26.46
N GLN A 386 -12.35 -4.45 27.22
CA GLN A 386 -11.86 -4.81 28.55
C GLN A 386 -12.98 -5.50 29.35
N PRO A 387 -12.67 -6.45 30.21
CA PRO A 387 -13.64 -6.95 31.14
C PRO A 387 -13.93 -5.84 32.18
N THR A 388 -14.72 -4.86 31.80
CA THR A 388 -15.44 -4.07 32.79
C THR A 388 -16.44 -5.04 33.41
N GLN A 389 -16.34 -5.21 34.73
CA GLN A 389 -17.38 -5.83 35.55
C GLN A 389 -18.65 -4.97 35.49
N ASP A 390 -19.17 -4.72 34.32
CA ASP A 390 -20.47 -4.14 34.11
C ASP A 390 -21.41 -5.23 33.63
N GLN A 391 -22.40 -5.44 34.44
CA GLN A 391 -23.54 -6.33 34.27
C GLN A 391 -23.94 -6.41 32.79
N ILE A 392 -23.85 -7.60 32.20
CA ILE A 392 -24.46 -7.91 30.91
C ILE A 392 -25.94 -7.56 31.02
N GLN A 393 -26.32 -6.35 30.68
CA GLN A 393 -27.72 -6.00 30.46
C GLN A 393 -28.11 -6.67 29.15
N LEU A 394 -28.73 -7.83 29.27
CA LEU A 394 -29.40 -8.46 28.14
C LEU A 394 -30.44 -7.46 27.60
N PRO A 395 -30.57 -7.27 26.29
CA PRO A 395 -31.50 -6.34 25.67
C PRO A 395 -32.99 -6.74 25.88
N PHE A 396 -33.25 -7.79 26.66
CA PHE A 396 -34.54 -8.30 27.02
C PHE A 396 -34.51 -8.84 28.46
N PRO A 397 -35.60 -8.80 29.19
CA PRO A 397 -35.69 -9.31 30.56
C PRO A 397 -35.41 -10.82 30.57
N ILE A 398 -34.61 -11.26 31.57
CA ILE A 398 -34.39 -12.70 31.79
C ILE A 398 -35.75 -13.33 32.14
N VAL A 399 -36.27 -14.15 31.24
CA VAL A 399 -37.47 -14.96 31.49
C VAL A 399 -37.07 -16.41 31.78
N ARG A 400 -37.87 -17.15 32.52
CA ARG A 400 -37.57 -18.56 32.77
C ARG A 400 -37.51 -19.32 31.46
N LEU A 401 -36.53 -20.19 31.28
CA LEU A 401 -36.34 -20.95 30.06
C LEU A 401 -37.59 -21.69 29.60
N ALA A 402 -38.38 -22.21 30.55
CA ALA A 402 -39.63 -22.88 30.26
C ALA A 402 -40.66 -21.93 29.63
N ASP A 403 -40.75 -20.68 30.08
CA ASP A 403 -41.69 -19.68 29.54
C ASP A 403 -41.26 -19.22 28.16
N PHE A 404 -39.95 -18.98 27.97
CA PHE A 404 -39.37 -18.65 26.66
C PHE A 404 -39.61 -19.79 25.63
N THR A 405 -39.32 -21.04 26.01
CA THR A 405 -39.52 -22.20 25.12
C THR A 405 -40.99 -22.33 24.72
N ARG A 406 -41.89 -22.12 25.69
CA ARG A 406 -43.35 -22.20 25.46
C ARG A 406 -43.84 -21.09 24.50
N GLU A 407 -43.32 -19.90 24.64
CA GLU A 407 -43.68 -18.80 23.76
C GLU A 407 -43.16 -19.00 22.33
N GLN A 408 -41.89 -19.47 22.15
CA GLN A 408 -41.35 -19.80 20.84
C GLN A 408 -42.08 -20.99 20.19
N GLU A 409 -42.42 -22.01 20.97
CA GLU A 409 -43.22 -23.15 20.49
C GLU A 409 -44.57 -22.68 19.99
N LYS A 410 -45.26 -21.81 20.73
CA LYS A 410 -46.56 -21.25 20.35
C LYS A 410 -46.47 -20.43 19.05
N LYS A 411 -45.43 -19.58 18.90
CA LYS A 411 -45.18 -18.82 17.68
C LYS A 411 -44.94 -19.74 16.47
N TYR A 412 -44.11 -20.77 16.65
CA TYR A 412 -43.84 -21.74 15.60
C TYR A 412 -45.07 -22.52 15.16
N LEU A 413 -45.88 -23.01 16.13
CA LEU A 413 -47.13 -23.73 15.85
C LEU A 413 -48.12 -22.85 15.10
N SER A 414 -48.23 -21.56 15.43
CA SER A 414 -49.12 -20.62 14.72
C SER A 414 -48.67 -20.37 13.27
N LEU A 415 -47.38 -20.25 13.03
CA LEU A 415 -46.81 -20.11 11.67
C LEU A 415 -47.11 -21.35 10.82
N VAL A 416 -46.94 -22.55 11.38
CA VAL A 416 -47.20 -23.80 10.66
C VAL A 416 -48.67 -23.98 10.37
N LEU A 417 -49.58 -23.66 11.34
CA LEU A 417 -51.03 -23.70 11.12
C LEU A 417 -51.46 -22.72 10.02
N ASN A 418 -50.88 -21.51 9.99
CA ASN A 418 -51.17 -20.53 8.94
C ASN A 418 -50.65 -21.01 7.57
N HIS A 419 -49.48 -21.64 7.51
CA HIS A 419 -48.96 -22.21 6.27
C HIS A 419 -49.87 -23.27 5.66
N PHE A 420 -50.53 -24.07 6.47
CA PHE A 420 -51.50 -25.07 6.03
C PHE A 420 -52.97 -24.58 6.06
N ASN A 421 -53.19 -23.25 5.99
CA ASN A 421 -54.54 -22.62 5.97
C ASN A 421 -55.48 -23.17 7.05
N GLY A 422 -54.97 -23.47 8.24
CA GLY A 422 -55.78 -24.00 9.35
C GLY A 422 -56.05 -25.51 9.31
N HIS A 423 -55.55 -26.25 8.34
CA HIS A 423 -55.73 -27.70 8.25
C HIS A 423 -54.87 -28.44 9.30
N VAL A 424 -55.46 -28.61 10.50
CA VAL A 424 -54.83 -29.25 11.69
C VAL A 424 -54.23 -30.63 11.37
N GLY A 425 -54.89 -31.40 10.47
CA GLY A 425 -54.39 -32.74 10.12
C GLY A 425 -53.10 -32.73 9.35
N GLN A 426 -52.95 -31.83 8.37
CA GLN A 426 -51.75 -31.68 7.58
C GLN A 426 -50.60 -31.06 8.40
N ALA A 427 -50.90 -30.03 9.18
CA ALA A 427 -49.96 -29.42 10.09
C ALA A 427 -49.41 -30.39 11.14
N ALA A 428 -50.25 -31.23 11.74
CA ALA A 428 -49.85 -32.28 12.69
C ALA A 428 -48.95 -33.33 12.04
N SER A 429 -49.25 -33.76 10.83
CA SER A 429 -48.44 -34.69 10.06
C SER A 429 -47.06 -34.09 9.72
N ALA A 430 -47.00 -32.85 9.28
CA ALA A 430 -45.75 -32.14 8.96
C ALA A 430 -44.86 -31.93 10.20
N LEU A 431 -45.47 -31.72 11.37
CA LEU A 431 -44.76 -31.56 12.65
C LEU A 431 -44.40 -32.88 13.33
N GLY A 432 -44.81 -34.04 12.78
CA GLY A 432 -44.57 -35.36 13.37
C GLY A 432 -45.27 -35.61 14.71
N ILE A 433 -46.41 -34.91 14.99
CA ILE A 433 -47.16 -34.98 16.24
C ILE A 433 -48.62 -35.37 16.01
N SER A 434 -49.28 -35.87 17.07
CA SER A 434 -50.73 -36.17 16.95
C SER A 434 -51.60 -34.91 16.86
N ARG A 435 -52.75 -34.98 16.17
CA ARG A 435 -53.74 -33.92 16.11
C ARG A 435 -54.17 -33.42 17.51
N LYS A 436 -54.28 -34.35 18.46
CA LYS A 436 -54.64 -34.07 19.86
C LYS A 436 -53.52 -33.25 20.56
N THR A 437 -52.27 -33.58 20.30
CA THR A 437 -51.09 -32.90 20.84
C THR A 437 -50.98 -31.49 20.26
N LEU A 438 -51.18 -31.32 18.94
CA LEU A 438 -51.18 -30.00 18.29
C LEU A 438 -52.27 -29.11 18.84
N TRP A 439 -53.50 -29.62 18.96
CA TRP A 439 -54.65 -28.89 19.51
C TRP A 439 -54.41 -28.50 20.98
N GLY A 440 -53.89 -29.40 21.81
CA GLY A 440 -53.57 -29.11 23.21
C GLY A 440 -52.50 -28.06 23.41
N LYS A 441 -51.51 -27.97 22.48
CA LYS A 441 -50.41 -26.98 22.52
C LYS A 441 -50.80 -25.63 21.90
N SER A 442 -51.77 -25.61 20.98
CA SER A 442 -52.28 -24.35 20.36
C SER A 442 -53.26 -23.60 21.25
N LYS A 443 -53.91 -24.24 22.23
CA LYS A 443 -54.85 -23.64 23.18
C LYS A 443 -54.26 -23.20 24.52
N LYS A 444 -53.06 -23.64 24.86
CA LYS A 444 -52.29 -23.23 26.04
C LYS A 444 -51.28 -22.13 25.66
#